data_adcbb277eceb4ca8d6b1472e742fc87f
#
_entry.id   adcbb277eceb4ca8d6b1472e742fc87f
#
_cell.length_a   1.000
_cell.length_b   1.000
_cell.length_c   1.000
_cell.angle_alpha   90.00
_cell.angle_beta   90.00
_cell.angle_gamma   90.00
#
_symmetry.space_group_name_H-M   'P 1'
#
loop_
_entity.id
_entity.type
_entity.pdbx_description
1 polymer ?
#
loop_
_entity_poly.entity_id
_entity_poly.type
_entity_poly.pdbx_seq_one_letter_code
_entity_poly.pdbx_strand_id
1 'polypeptide(L)'
;MRKIFVLWLLLLSVVSLAQPYSVKQLGIEKGLSNNYVVSIAQDKQGFLWFATEEGLNKFDGTRFITYLKNEDLTRQGITGNELNCLLDDPQDSILWIGTQRAGLNAYDYVNNTFLCYRHDGENPESLITDDVTKIVAATDGNLWITTYWRGVDYFDKKAGKFIHYNTQTVPGLASDNIWSVVDGGDGKLYMGHVHHGFSVLSLKDKKVKNFMHDPEDPVSLPGNGVTCIYKDLSGNIWLGTDRGLALFNPEAENFIHFHHSEDGVPHTVFDIRQFDGNKLWIAMEFGGIAILDLTQRMFLSPDQVRFQYIKEGDDEYSLSNSTVRCLFQDSFKNVWAGMWGGGINFLSHESSYFNVYSYSPIQHSGSSLNNKTASSVCVARDGKLWIGTDGGGINVFDKGKRVAVYKEETGDLTDNSIQAALCDSEGNLWFGSFMGGVDFYDVKKKSFHQIFPKDKTGEDVRALYEDAEYVWIGTSNGIYKVRLHDKGIADHYTVENNLVR
;
A
#
# COMPACT_ATOMS: atom_id res chain seq x y z
N MET A 1 15.37 7.48 -46.52
CA MET A 1 15.69 6.60 -45.37
C MET A 1 16.00 7.32 -44.05
N ARG A 2 16.48 8.57 -44.03
CA ARG A 2 16.75 9.29 -42.77
C ARG A 2 15.51 9.82 -42.01
N LYS A 3 14.37 10.00 -42.69
CA LYS A 3 13.13 10.53 -42.07
C LYS A 3 12.26 9.45 -41.40
N ILE A 4 12.45 8.18 -41.70
CA ILE A 4 11.70 7.06 -41.10
C ILE A 4 12.31 6.65 -39.75
N PHE A 5 13.62 6.85 -39.57
CA PHE A 5 14.32 6.53 -38.31
C PHE A 5 14.00 7.48 -37.15
N VAL A 6 13.67 8.75 -37.47
CA VAL A 6 13.28 9.75 -36.45
C VAL A 6 11.85 9.51 -35.95
N LEU A 7 10.96 8.95 -36.77
CA LEU A 7 9.59 8.62 -36.39
C LEU A 7 9.52 7.40 -35.45
N TRP A 8 10.47 6.45 -35.59
CA TRP A 8 10.58 5.29 -34.71
C TRP A 8 11.15 5.62 -33.32
N LEU A 9 11.99 6.64 -33.21
CA LEU A 9 12.52 7.13 -31.92
C LEU A 9 11.49 7.95 -31.12
N LEU A 10 10.49 8.54 -31.79
CA LEU A 10 9.40 9.27 -31.12
C LEU A 10 8.26 8.34 -30.62
N LEU A 11 8.20 7.11 -31.09
CA LEU A 11 7.23 6.10 -30.66
C LEU A 11 7.68 5.30 -29.42
N LEU A 12 8.95 5.44 -29.01
CA LEU A 12 9.50 4.77 -27.80
C LEU A 12 9.36 5.60 -26.51
N SER A 13 8.75 6.77 -26.56
CA SER A 13 8.47 7.60 -25.38
C SER A 13 7.01 7.56 -24.92
N VAL A 14 6.28 6.53 -25.23
CA VAL A 14 5.10 6.15 -24.41
C VAL A 14 5.67 5.48 -23.16
N VAL A 15 6.14 6.30 -22.23
CA VAL A 15 6.22 5.91 -20.83
C VAL A 15 4.81 5.44 -20.49
N SER A 16 4.60 4.14 -20.41
CA SER A 16 3.47 3.56 -19.74
C SER A 16 3.52 4.14 -18.33
N LEU A 17 2.74 5.16 -18.09
CA LEU A 17 2.37 5.58 -16.75
C LEU A 17 1.59 4.39 -16.19
N ALA A 18 2.31 3.46 -15.57
CA ALA A 18 1.70 2.46 -14.73
C ALA A 18 0.78 3.23 -13.79
N GLN A 19 -0.52 2.91 -13.81
CA GLN A 19 -1.47 3.55 -12.90
C GLN A 19 -0.96 3.33 -11.48
N PRO A 20 -0.89 4.38 -10.66
CA PRO A 20 -0.43 4.24 -9.29
C PRO A 20 -1.37 3.27 -8.54
N TYR A 21 -0.81 2.47 -7.65
CA TYR A 21 -1.60 1.61 -6.78
C TYR A 21 -2.54 2.47 -5.94
N SER A 22 -3.83 2.09 -5.87
CA SER A 22 -4.74 2.70 -4.89
C SER A 22 -4.40 2.19 -3.50
N VAL A 23 -4.22 3.09 -2.55
CA VAL A 23 -3.79 2.78 -1.17
C VAL A 23 -4.95 2.99 -0.21
N LYS A 24 -5.37 1.93 0.49
CA LYS A 24 -6.34 2.03 1.58
C LYS A 24 -5.61 1.86 2.92
N GLN A 25 -5.93 2.72 3.86
CA GLN A 25 -5.32 2.70 5.19
C GLN A 25 -6.25 1.99 6.18
N LEU A 26 -5.69 1.10 6.99
CA LEU A 26 -6.38 0.37 8.05
C LEU A 26 -5.57 0.51 9.35
N GLY A 27 -6.16 1.12 10.36
CA GLY A 27 -5.52 1.36 11.64
C GLY A 27 -6.40 0.98 12.83
N ILE A 28 -6.07 1.52 13.98
CA ILE A 28 -6.83 1.27 15.23
C ILE A 28 -8.30 1.70 15.11
N GLU A 29 -8.62 2.68 14.29
CA GLU A 29 -9.98 3.14 14.01
C GLU A 29 -10.82 2.09 13.25
N LYS A 30 -10.17 1.08 12.66
CA LYS A 30 -10.79 -0.09 12.01
C LYS A 30 -10.72 -1.36 12.84
N GLY A 31 -10.19 -1.28 14.06
CA GLY A 31 -10.10 -2.40 14.99
C GLY A 31 -8.76 -3.12 15.04
N LEU A 32 -7.72 -2.59 14.40
CA LEU A 32 -6.35 -3.06 14.59
C LEU A 32 -5.90 -2.75 16.03
N SER A 33 -5.18 -3.65 16.68
CA SER A 33 -4.77 -3.47 18.09
C SER A 33 -3.75 -2.35 18.29
N ASN A 34 -2.84 -2.15 17.32
CA ASN A 34 -1.81 -1.11 17.38
C ASN A 34 -1.36 -0.72 15.95
N ASN A 35 -1.01 0.56 15.74
CA ASN A 35 -0.55 1.06 14.44
C ASN A 35 0.92 0.74 14.11
N TYR A 36 1.68 0.11 15.01
CA TYR A 36 3.03 -0.40 14.73
C TYR A 36 2.94 -1.85 14.26
N VAL A 37 2.95 -2.04 12.93
CA VAL A 37 2.82 -3.36 12.30
C VAL A 37 4.19 -3.85 11.86
N VAL A 38 4.65 -4.95 12.44
CA VAL A 38 6.02 -5.46 12.27
C VAL A 38 6.13 -6.66 11.35
N SER A 39 5.02 -7.41 11.17
CA SER A 39 5.02 -8.59 10.28
C SER A 39 3.61 -8.92 9.80
N ILE A 40 3.52 -9.47 8.60
CA ILE A 40 2.27 -9.84 7.94
C ILE A 40 2.41 -11.26 7.40
N ALA A 41 1.38 -12.08 7.56
CA ALA A 41 1.29 -13.42 6.97
C ALA A 41 -0.13 -13.69 6.46
N GLN A 42 -0.29 -14.66 5.59
CA GLN A 42 -1.59 -15.18 5.16
C GLN A 42 -1.63 -16.68 5.42
N ASP A 43 -2.66 -17.16 6.09
CA ASP A 43 -2.84 -18.59 6.33
C ASP A 43 -3.44 -19.29 5.10
N LYS A 44 -3.37 -20.61 5.12
CA LYS A 44 -3.90 -21.49 4.08
C LYS A 44 -5.42 -21.30 3.83
N GLN A 45 -6.17 -20.76 4.79
CA GLN A 45 -7.59 -20.46 4.66
C GLN A 45 -7.84 -19.10 3.98
N GLY A 46 -6.79 -18.29 3.80
CA GLY A 46 -6.83 -16.97 3.16
C GLY A 46 -6.97 -15.82 4.13
N PHE A 47 -7.03 -16.05 5.44
CA PHE A 47 -7.03 -14.98 6.44
C PHE A 47 -5.67 -14.32 6.53
N LEU A 48 -5.68 -13.00 6.68
CA LEU A 48 -4.46 -12.24 6.93
C LEU A 48 -4.20 -12.09 8.42
N TRP A 49 -2.92 -12.17 8.78
CA TRP A 49 -2.45 -12.05 10.14
C TRP A 49 -1.44 -10.92 10.25
N PHE A 50 -1.61 -10.07 11.25
CA PHE A 50 -0.77 -8.91 11.50
C PHE A 50 -0.20 -8.98 12.90
N ALA A 51 1.13 -9.02 12.99
CA ALA A 51 1.85 -8.85 14.24
C ALA A 51 2.04 -7.37 14.53
N THR A 52 1.69 -6.95 15.73
CA THR A 52 1.88 -5.59 16.21
C THR A 52 2.63 -5.58 17.54
N GLU A 53 3.01 -4.40 18.05
CA GLU A 53 3.55 -4.26 19.39
C GLU A 53 2.50 -4.54 20.50
N GLU A 54 1.22 -4.65 20.14
CA GLU A 54 0.11 -4.95 21.07
C GLU A 54 -0.79 -6.06 20.55
N GLY A 55 -0.20 -7.22 20.28
CA GLY A 55 -0.94 -8.45 20.01
C GLY A 55 -0.97 -8.88 18.54
N LEU A 56 -1.59 -10.03 18.33
CA LEU A 56 -1.80 -10.66 17.04
C LEU A 56 -3.20 -10.36 16.52
N ASN A 57 -3.30 -9.91 15.29
CA ASN A 57 -4.58 -9.57 14.67
C ASN A 57 -4.85 -10.48 13.48
N LYS A 58 -6.01 -11.13 13.46
CA LYS A 58 -6.56 -11.88 12.33
C LYS A 58 -7.55 -10.99 11.59
N PHE A 59 -7.44 -10.89 10.28
CA PHE A 59 -8.31 -10.10 9.41
C PHE A 59 -9.05 -10.99 8.43
N ASP A 60 -10.38 -10.86 8.38
CA ASP A 60 -11.26 -11.65 7.51
C ASP A 60 -11.66 -10.93 6.21
N GLY A 61 -11.03 -9.77 5.93
CA GLY A 61 -11.38 -8.88 4.80
C GLY A 61 -12.30 -7.73 5.20
N THR A 62 -12.94 -7.79 6.37
CA THR A 62 -13.89 -6.78 6.86
C THR A 62 -13.58 -6.30 8.29
N ARG A 63 -13.15 -7.19 9.17
CA ARG A 63 -12.92 -6.90 10.61
C ARG A 63 -11.67 -7.59 11.12
N PHE A 64 -11.12 -7.01 12.18
CA PHE A 64 -10.02 -7.59 12.95
C PHE A 64 -10.55 -8.38 14.15
N ILE A 65 -9.89 -9.51 14.42
CA ILE A 65 -10.01 -10.28 15.66
C ILE A 65 -8.65 -10.25 16.33
N THR A 66 -8.56 -9.70 17.53
CA THR A 66 -7.28 -9.52 18.24
C THR A 66 -7.08 -10.66 19.26
N TYR A 67 -5.87 -11.23 19.24
CA TYR A 67 -5.38 -12.18 20.21
C TYR A 67 -4.34 -11.48 21.08
N LEU A 68 -4.60 -11.40 22.37
CA LEU A 68 -3.71 -10.84 23.37
C LEU A 68 -3.17 -11.93 24.30
N LYS A 69 -2.09 -11.59 25.00
CA LYS A 69 -1.59 -12.41 26.09
C LYS A 69 -2.72 -12.71 27.08
N ASN A 70 -2.92 -13.98 27.32
CA ASN A 70 -3.91 -14.42 28.30
C ASN A 70 -3.22 -14.64 29.65
N GLU A 71 -3.68 -13.93 30.69
CA GLU A 71 -3.21 -14.13 32.07
C GLU A 71 -3.85 -15.35 32.74
N ASP A 72 -4.97 -15.80 32.20
CA ASP A 72 -5.63 -17.02 32.65
C ASP A 72 -4.97 -18.25 32.00
N LEU A 73 -4.11 -18.93 32.75
CA LEU A 73 -3.37 -20.13 32.31
C LEU A 73 -4.28 -21.29 31.85
N THR A 74 -5.59 -21.19 32.09
CA THR A 74 -6.58 -22.18 31.65
C THR A 74 -7.07 -21.91 30.23
N ARG A 75 -6.82 -20.72 29.67
CA ARG A 75 -7.20 -20.36 28.32
C ARG A 75 -5.96 -20.30 27.42
N GLN A 76 -6.08 -20.90 26.26
CA GLN A 76 -5.02 -20.85 25.25
C GLN A 76 -4.93 -19.46 24.62
N GLY A 77 -3.72 -18.93 24.47
CA GLY A 77 -3.45 -17.63 23.86
C GLY A 77 -1.97 -17.45 23.62
N ILE A 78 -1.62 -16.30 23.01
CA ILE A 78 -0.21 -15.93 22.87
C ILE A 78 0.42 -15.63 24.22
N THR A 79 1.73 -15.85 24.34
CA THR A 79 2.47 -15.70 25.60
C THR A 79 2.94 -14.27 25.87
N GLY A 80 2.94 -13.40 24.87
CA GLY A 80 3.34 -12.00 24.97
C GLY A 80 2.64 -11.15 23.92
N ASN A 81 2.39 -9.87 24.22
CA ASN A 81 1.74 -8.95 23.28
C ASN A 81 2.72 -8.31 22.31
N GLU A 82 3.98 -8.10 22.70
CA GLU A 82 5.01 -7.51 21.84
C GLU A 82 5.48 -8.58 20.85
N LEU A 83 5.03 -8.48 19.60
CA LEU A 83 5.36 -9.43 18.54
C LEU A 83 6.43 -8.86 17.62
N ASN A 84 7.33 -9.73 17.12
CA ASN A 84 8.41 -9.35 16.22
C ASN A 84 8.24 -9.90 14.81
N CYS A 85 7.70 -11.11 14.65
CA CYS A 85 7.62 -11.77 13.35
C CYS A 85 6.53 -12.82 13.29
N LEU A 86 6.05 -13.09 12.08
CA LEU A 86 5.14 -14.17 11.72
C LEU A 86 5.73 -15.00 10.58
N LEU A 87 5.44 -16.29 10.59
CA LEU A 87 5.65 -17.18 9.47
C LEU A 87 4.48 -18.17 9.38
N ASP A 88 3.77 -18.18 8.26
CA ASP A 88 2.82 -19.26 7.98
C ASP A 88 3.55 -20.51 7.50
N ASP A 89 3.19 -21.64 8.06
CA ASP A 89 3.64 -22.97 7.66
C ASP A 89 2.42 -23.77 7.16
N PRO A 90 2.12 -23.66 5.86
CA PRO A 90 0.92 -24.25 5.28
C PRO A 90 0.94 -25.79 5.27
N GLN A 91 2.13 -26.42 5.39
CA GLN A 91 2.24 -27.89 5.46
C GLN A 91 1.69 -28.43 6.77
N ASP A 92 2.08 -27.80 7.88
CA ASP A 92 1.66 -28.19 9.21
C ASP A 92 0.39 -27.44 9.67
N SER A 93 -0.09 -26.46 8.89
CA SER A 93 -1.22 -25.58 9.25
C SER A 93 -0.96 -24.80 10.56
N ILE A 94 0.26 -24.34 10.72
CA ILE A 94 0.76 -23.61 11.88
C ILE A 94 1.15 -22.19 11.49
N LEU A 95 0.66 -21.21 12.21
CA LEU A 95 1.21 -19.86 12.21
C LEU A 95 2.24 -19.75 13.33
N TRP A 96 3.51 -19.58 12.95
CA TRP A 96 4.60 -19.34 13.89
C TRP A 96 4.68 -17.85 14.24
N ILE A 97 4.83 -17.55 15.53
CA ILE A 97 4.77 -16.20 16.08
C ILE A 97 5.98 -15.98 16.99
N GLY A 98 6.90 -15.13 16.58
CA GLY A 98 8.02 -14.70 17.39
C GLY A 98 7.64 -13.52 18.28
N THR A 99 7.96 -13.61 19.56
CA THR A 99 7.66 -12.57 20.55
C THR A 99 8.91 -11.94 21.11
N GLN A 100 8.77 -10.72 21.61
CA GLN A 100 9.78 -10.11 22.44
C GLN A 100 9.64 -10.65 23.87
N ARG A 101 10.64 -11.37 24.37
CA ARG A 101 10.75 -11.91 25.75
C ARG A 101 9.70 -12.92 26.18
N ALA A 102 8.95 -13.51 25.25
CA ALA A 102 7.90 -14.48 25.62
C ALA A 102 7.96 -15.79 24.80
N GLY A 103 9.06 -16.01 24.08
CA GLY A 103 9.36 -17.24 23.36
C GLY A 103 8.75 -17.31 21.96
N LEU A 104 8.74 -18.53 21.42
CA LEU A 104 8.17 -18.88 20.13
C LEU A 104 6.79 -19.49 20.34
N ASN A 105 5.75 -18.90 19.74
CA ASN A 105 4.41 -19.46 19.76
C ASN A 105 4.11 -20.14 18.42
N ALA A 106 3.38 -21.26 18.49
CA ALA A 106 2.82 -21.97 17.36
C ALA A 106 1.29 -21.97 17.50
N TYR A 107 0.60 -21.33 16.58
CA TYR A 107 -0.86 -21.34 16.52
C TYR A 107 -1.32 -22.32 15.43
N ASP A 108 -1.90 -23.44 15.85
CA ASP A 108 -2.61 -24.36 14.99
C ASP A 108 -3.98 -23.77 14.66
N TYR A 109 -4.12 -23.25 13.45
CA TYR A 109 -5.35 -22.57 13.04
C TYR A 109 -6.47 -23.53 12.57
N VAL A 110 -6.20 -24.84 12.48
CA VAL A 110 -7.21 -25.87 12.25
C VAL A 110 -7.88 -26.26 13.56
N ASN A 111 -7.07 -26.51 14.60
CA ASN A 111 -7.56 -26.92 15.92
C ASN A 111 -7.81 -25.73 16.85
N ASN A 112 -7.43 -24.51 16.44
CA ASN A 112 -7.53 -23.29 17.24
C ASN A 112 -6.82 -23.41 18.59
N THR A 113 -5.58 -23.91 18.57
CA THR A 113 -4.76 -24.16 19.77
C THR A 113 -3.42 -23.46 19.67
N PHE A 114 -2.90 -23.01 20.82
CA PHE A 114 -1.57 -22.43 20.92
C PHE A 114 -0.61 -23.37 21.65
N LEU A 115 0.60 -23.49 21.15
CA LEU A 115 1.73 -24.13 21.81
C LEU A 115 2.84 -23.10 21.93
N CYS A 116 3.61 -23.14 23.03
CA CYS A 116 4.71 -22.21 23.25
C CYS A 116 6.00 -22.97 23.54
N TYR A 117 7.07 -22.54 22.88
CA TYR A 117 8.46 -22.97 23.13
C TYR A 117 9.19 -21.84 23.84
N ARG A 118 9.83 -22.16 24.97
CA ARG A 118 10.54 -21.19 25.80
C ARG A 118 11.96 -21.64 26.09
N HIS A 119 12.77 -20.67 26.49
CA HIS A 119 14.10 -20.95 27.05
C HIS A 119 13.96 -21.70 28.39
N ASP A 120 14.73 -22.79 28.53
CA ASP A 120 14.88 -23.54 29.76
C ASP A 120 16.39 -23.74 30.02
N GLY A 121 16.91 -23.06 31.04
CA GLY A 121 18.36 -23.10 31.38
C GLY A 121 18.91 -24.48 31.74
N GLU A 122 18.02 -25.42 32.09
CA GLU A 122 18.38 -26.81 32.40
C GLU A 122 18.34 -27.72 31.16
N ASN A 123 17.70 -27.25 30.06
CA ASN A 123 17.58 -28.00 28.83
C ASN A 123 18.35 -27.34 27.67
N PRO A 124 19.54 -27.84 27.31
CA PRO A 124 20.35 -27.28 26.22
C PRO A 124 19.74 -27.45 24.82
N GLU A 125 18.67 -28.21 24.67
CA GLU A 125 17.93 -28.39 23.43
C GLU A 125 16.65 -27.54 23.38
N SER A 126 16.45 -26.64 24.36
CA SER A 126 15.36 -25.64 24.36
C SER A 126 15.74 -24.40 23.54
N LEU A 127 14.80 -23.49 23.28
CA LEU A 127 15.06 -22.18 22.66
C LEU A 127 16.18 -21.45 23.44
N ILE A 128 17.15 -20.86 22.74
CA ILE A 128 18.31 -20.26 23.41
C ILE A 128 17.98 -19.02 24.25
N THR A 129 16.92 -18.31 23.88
CA THR A 129 16.34 -17.17 24.62
C THR A 129 14.88 -16.95 24.22
N ASP A 130 14.09 -16.40 25.12
CA ASP A 130 12.67 -16.07 24.87
C ASP A 130 12.48 -14.87 23.91
N ASP A 131 13.55 -14.23 23.47
CA ASP A 131 13.49 -13.04 22.60
C ASP A 131 13.73 -13.44 21.14
N VAL A 132 12.65 -13.73 20.42
CA VAL A 132 12.64 -14.17 19.00
C VAL A 132 12.49 -12.96 18.08
N THR A 133 13.45 -12.73 17.19
CA THR A 133 13.48 -11.56 16.31
C THR A 133 12.99 -11.85 14.88
N LYS A 134 13.30 -13.04 14.33
CA LYS A 134 12.84 -13.46 12.99
C LYS A 134 12.65 -14.98 12.95
N ILE A 135 11.74 -15.43 12.10
CA ILE A 135 11.51 -16.85 11.79
C ILE A 135 11.56 -17.03 10.28
N VAL A 136 12.31 -18.01 9.81
CA VAL A 136 12.46 -18.32 8.39
C VAL A 136 12.33 -19.81 8.17
N ALA A 137 11.63 -20.23 7.14
CA ALA A 137 11.56 -21.63 6.75
C ALA A 137 12.93 -22.13 6.27
N ALA A 138 13.37 -23.26 6.80
CA ALA A 138 14.52 -23.98 6.29
C ALA A 138 14.14 -24.79 5.04
N THR A 139 15.12 -25.08 4.19
CA THR A 139 14.87 -25.83 2.93
C THR A 139 14.45 -27.26 3.14
N ASP A 140 14.68 -27.83 4.30
CA ASP A 140 14.25 -29.18 4.72
C ASP A 140 12.89 -29.23 5.43
N GLY A 141 12.20 -28.08 5.52
CA GLY A 141 10.89 -27.96 6.13
C GLY A 141 10.90 -27.63 7.63
N ASN A 142 12.07 -27.52 8.25
CA ASN A 142 12.26 -27.05 9.63
C ASN A 142 12.36 -25.51 9.68
N LEU A 143 12.80 -24.93 10.79
CA LEU A 143 12.86 -23.48 10.96
C LEU A 143 14.24 -22.98 11.34
N TRP A 144 14.63 -21.82 10.79
CA TRP A 144 15.70 -20.98 11.30
C TRP A 144 15.09 -19.83 12.09
N ILE A 145 15.58 -19.59 13.31
CA ILE A 145 15.03 -18.62 14.26
C ILE A 145 16.16 -17.72 14.72
N THR A 146 16.13 -16.44 14.37
CA THR A 146 17.06 -15.47 14.92
C THR A 146 16.59 -15.01 16.28
N THR A 147 17.53 -14.76 17.16
CA THR A 147 17.27 -14.36 18.54
C THR A 147 18.08 -13.13 18.92
N TYR A 148 17.56 -12.36 19.88
CA TYR A 148 18.23 -11.13 20.30
C TYR A 148 19.51 -11.42 21.08
N TRP A 149 20.66 -11.06 20.50
CA TRP A 149 22.01 -11.23 21.07
C TRP A 149 22.42 -12.67 21.42
N ARG A 150 21.78 -13.71 20.86
CA ARG A 150 22.09 -15.11 21.19
C ARG A 150 22.37 -15.99 19.96
N GLY A 151 22.37 -15.40 18.77
CA GLY A 151 22.62 -16.11 17.51
C GLY A 151 21.35 -16.60 16.82
N VAL A 152 21.48 -17.76 16.16
CA VAL A 152 20.40 -18.39 15.39
C VAL A 152 20.16 -19.79 15.91
N ASP A 153 18.91 -20.14 16.12
CA ASP A 153 18.47 -21.50 16.43
C ASP A 153 17.94 -22.18 15.16
N TYR A 154 18.34 -23.42 14.95
CA TYR A 154 17.69 -24.33 14.05
C TYR A 154 16.70 -25.17 14.85
N PHE A 155 15.44 -25.13 14.50
CA PHE A 155 14.39 -25.86 15.18
C PHE A 155 13.94 -27.06 14.35
N ASP A 156 14.26 -28.26 14.83
CA ASP A 156 13.71 -29.53 14.33
C ASP A 156 12.27 -29.69 14.84
N LYS A 157 11.30 -29.42 13.99
CA LYS A 157 9.87 -29.46 14.34
C LYS A 157 9.42 -30.85 14.77
N LYS A 158 9.97 -31.91 14.17
CA LYS A 158 9.60 -33.29 14.45
C LYS A 158 10.15 -33.77 15.79
N ALA A 159 11.38 -33.40 16.09
CA ALA A 159 12.01 -33.74 17.37
C ALA A 159 11.59 -32.80 18.50
N GLY A 160 11.10 -31.59 18.18
CA GLY A 160 10.79 -30.53 19.16
C GLY A 160 12.06 -29.94 19.79
N LYS A 161 13.20 -29.95 19.09
CA LYS A 161 14.53 -29.62 19.61
C LYS A 161 15.17 -28.46 18.87
N PHE A 162 15.95 -27.67 19.61
CA PHE A 162 16.70 -26.54 19.06
C PHE A 162 18.20 -26.86 19.01
N ILE A 163 18.85 -26.45 17.93
CA ILE A 163 20.30 -26.51 17.72
C ILE A 163 20.82 -25.10 17.57
N HIS A 164 21.78 -24.71 18.39
CA HIS A 164 22.25 -23.33 18.49
C HIS A 164 23.46 -23.06 17.56
N TYR A 165 23.37 -21.95 16.82
CA TYR A 165 24.42 -21.40 15.96
C TYR A 165 24.79 -20.00 16.48
N ASN A 166 25.91 -19.93 17.21
CA ASN A 166 26.41 -18.69 17.81
C ASN A 166 27.93 -18.72 17.82
N THR A 167 28.59 -17.69 18.33
CA THR A 167 30.07 -17.57 18.38
C THR A 167 30.76 -18.68 19.17
N GLN A 168 30.04 -19.35 20.08
CA GLN A 168 30.57 -20.48 20.85
C GLN A 168 30.49 -21.80 20.05
N THR A 169 29.42 -22.00 19.27
CA THR A 169 29.19 -23.26 18.52
C THR A 169 29.70 -23.19 17.08
N VAL A 170 29.95 -21.98 16.56
CA VAL A 170 30.43 -21.69 15.21
C VAL A 170 31.61 -20.73 15.30
N PRO A 171 32.85 -21.28 15.45
CA PRO A 171 34.08 -20.47 15.54
C PRO A 171 34.25 -19.61 14.29
N GLY A 172 34.52 -18.32 14.50
CA GLY A 172 34.71 -17.34 13.42
C GLY A 172 33.43 -16.59 13.00
N LEU A 173 32.27 -16.88 13.59
CA LEU A 173 31.07 -16.06 13.40
C LEU A 173 31.30 -14.64 13.93
N ALA A 174 30.92 -13.61 13.16
CA ALA A 174 31.24 -12.22 13.46
C ALA A 174 30.58 -11.70 14.75
N SER A 175 29.35 -12.13 15.04
CA SER A 175 28.58 -11.70 16.21
C SER A 175 27.36 -12.59 16.41
N ASP A 176 26.85 -12.65 17.64
CA ASP A 176 25.58 -13.29 17.99
C ASP A 176 24.36 -12.37 17.77
N ASN A 177 24.59 -11.10 17.46
CA ASN A 177 23.51 -10.17 17.19
C ASN A 177 23.10 -10.22 15.70
N ILE A 178 22.28 -11.22 15.37
CA ILE A 178 21.84 -11.54 14.02
C ILE A 178 20.37 -11.15 13.86
N TRP A 179 20.08 -10.25 12.91
CA TRP A 179 18.72 -9.77 12.65
C TRP A 179 18.04 -10.43 11.48
N SER A 180 18.80 -10.92 10.53
CA SER A 180 18.26 -11.54 9.35
C SER A 180 19.01 -12.80 8.98
N VAL A 181 18.28 -13.81 8.54
CA VAL A 181 18.85 -15.08 8.09
C VAL A 181 18.10 -15.55 6.84
N VAL A 182 18.82 -16.18 5.91
CA VAL A 182 18.25 -16.85 4.75
C VAL A 182 18.98 -18.17 4.52
N ASP A 183 18.22 -19.25 4.39
CA ASP A 183 18.72 -20.54 3.93
C ASP A 183 18.96 -20.49 2.42
N GLY A 184 20.19 -20.66 2.01
CA GLY A 184 20.57 -20.62 0.60
C GLY A 184 20.01 -21.78 -0.22
N GLY A 185 19.71 -22.92 0.40
CA GLY A 185 19.35 -24.17 -0.28
C GLY A 185 20.54 -24.87 -0.96
N ASP A 186 21.72 -24.26 -0.88
CA ASP A 186 22.99 -24.76 -1.41
C ASP A 186 23.93 -25.26 -0.28
N GLY A 187 23.38 -25.46 0.92
CA GLY A 187 24.13 -25.81 2.12
C GLY A 187 24.81 -24.64 2.80
N LYS A 188 24.41 -23.41 2.46
CA LYS A 188 24.90 -22.20 3.09
C LYS A 188 23.76 -21.46 3.81
N LEU A 189 24.11 -20.87 4.94
CA LEU A 189 23.26 -19.97 5.70
C LEU A 189 23.85 -18.55 5.59
N TYR A 190 23.02 -17.63 5.13
CA TYR A 190 23.35 -16.22 4.99
C TYR A 190 22.82 -15.46 6.19
N MET A 191 23.67 -14.71 6.89
CA MET A 191 23.33 -14.05 8.15
C MET A 191 23.70 -12.57 8.12
N GLY A 192 22.73 -11.71 8.45
CA GLY A 192 22.91 -10.27 8.59
C GLY A 192 23.02 -9.87 10.05
N HIS A 193 24.08 -9.14 10.39
CA HIS A 193 24.34 -8.66 11.74
C HIS A 193 23.94 -7.20 11.91
N VAL A 194 23.61 -6.81 13.13
CA VAL A 194 23.20 -5.43 13.44
C VAL A 194 24.32 -4.42 13.21
N HIS A 195 25.59 -4.78 13.53
CA HIS A 195 26.74 -3.89 13.39
C HIS A 195 28.01 -4.59 12.89
N HIS A 196 27.92 -5.88 12.52
CA HIS A 196 29.07 -6.70 12.16
C HIS A 196 28.96 -7.26 10.74
N GLY A 197 28.25 -6.54 9.88
CA GLY A 197 28.16 -6.83 8.45
C GLY A 197 27.37 -8.09 8.13
N PHE A 198 27.93 -8.89 7.23
CA PHE A 198 27.28 -10.04 6.62
C PHE A 198 28.17 -11.27 6.74
N SER A 199 27.59 -12.41 7.13
CA SER A 199 28.31 -13.69 7.25
C SER A 199 27.68 -14.75 6.37
N VAL A 200 28.51 -15.56 5.74
CA VAL A 200 28.14 -16.76 4.98
C VAL A 200 28.69 -17.98 5.70
N LEU A 201 27.80 -18.80 6.25
CA LEU A 201 28.14 -20.04 6.96
C LEU A 201 27.90 -21.25 6.06
N SER A 202 28.91 -22.08 5.89
CA SER A 202 28.76 -23.42 5.32
C SER A 202 28.25 -24.37 6.42
N LEU A 203 27.04 -24.93 6.19
CA LEU A 203 26.40 -25.85 7.15
C LEU A 203 27.12 -27.18 7.25
N LYS A 204 27.87 -27.60 6.20
CA LYS A 204 28.57 -28.88 6.12
C LYS A 204 29.79 -28.94 7.03
N ASP A 205 30.63 -27.91 6.99
CA ASP A 205 31.95 -27.89 7.71
C ASP A 205 32.07 -26.76 8.72
N LYS A 206 30.99 -26.01 8.95
CA LYS A 206 30.88 -24.88 9.87
C LYS A 206 31.89 -23.75 9.62
N LYS A 207 32.42 -23.65 8.39
CA LYS A 207 33.28 -22.52 8.02
C LYS A 207 32.44 -21.28 7.78
N VAL A 208 32.94 -20.14 8.26
CA VAL A 208 32.31 -18.84 8.12
C VAL A 208 33.18 -17.90 7.33
N LYS A 209 32.59 -17.13 6.45
CA LYS A 209 33.19 -15.98 5.81
C LYS A 209 32.40 -14.72 6.17
N ASN A 210 33.14 -13.71 6.67
CA ASN A 210 32.54 -12.44 7.11
C ASN A 210 32.90 -11.32 6.13
N PHE A 211 31.95 -10.43 5.88
CA PHE A 211 32.06 -9.27 5.02
C PHE A 211 31.65 -8.02 5.80
N MET A 212 32.49 -7.01 5.74
CA MET A 212 32.33 -5.75 6.44
C MET A 212 32.36 -4.58 5.44
N HIS A 213 31.81 -3.45 5.86
CA HIS A 213 32.01 -2.19 5.15
C HIS A 213 33.44 -1.71 5.27
N ASP A 214 34.06 -1.38 4.14
CA ASP A 214 35.36 -0.71 4.04
C ASP A 214 35.17 0.58 3.22
N PRO A 215 35.34 1.76 3.81
CA PRO A 215 35.14 3.03 3.09
C PRO A 215 36.14 3.25 1.95
N GLU A 216 37.28 2.53 1.92
CA GLU A 216 38.26 2.62 0.83
C GLU A 216 37.95 1.63 -0.31
N ASP A 217 37.05 0.66 -0.10
CA ASP A 217 36.67 -0.33 -1.08
C ASP A 217 35.20 -0.11 -1.55
N PRO A 218 34.97 0.47 -2.74
CA PRO A 218 33.63 0.79 -3.25
C PRO A 218 32.78 -0.43 -3.56
N VAL A 219 33.32 -1.64 -3.56
CA VAL A 219 32.57 -2.89 -3.76
C VAL A 219 32.44 -3.71 -2.48
N SER A 220 32.88 -3.17 -1.34
CA SER A 220 32.61 -3.74 -0.01
C SER A 220 31.13 -3.59 0.35
N LEU A 221 30.71 -4.10 1.51
CA LEU A 221 29.33 -3.92 2.00
C LEU A 221 29.00 -2.42 2.18
N PRO A 222 27.81 -1.91 1.79
CA PRO A 222 27.47 -0.48 1.92
C PRO A 222 27.49 0.05 3.36
N GLY A 223 27.08 -0.78 4.31
CA GLY A 223 27.04 -0.49 5.73
C GLY A 223 27.10 -1.76 6.58
N ASN A 224 27.50 -1.64 7.84
CA ASN A 224 27.67 -2.78 8.72
C ASN A 224 26.39 -3.25 9.42
N GLY A 225 25.31 -2.48 9.34
CA GLY A 225 23.97 -2.88 9.80
C GLY A 225 23.19 -3.58 8.67
N VAL A 226 23.16 -4.92 8.68
CA VAL A 226 22.37 -5.70 7.71
C VAL A 226 21.02 -6.05 8.34
N THR A 227 20.00 -5.32 7.95
CA THR A 227 18.65 -5.37 8.54
C THR A 227 17.77 -6.45 7.94
N CYS A 228 17.94 -6.75 6.64
CA CYS A 228 17.23 -7.83 5.97
C CYS A 228 18.09 -8.48 4.88
N ILE A 229 17.80 -9.75 4.61
CA ILE A 229 18.35 -10.51 3.49
C ILE A 229 17.18 -11.13 2.74
N TYR A 230 17.25 -11.11 1.43
CA TYR A 230 16.26 -11.71 0.57
C TYR A 230 16.90 -12.48 -0.57
N LYS A 231 16.47 -13.72 -0.78
CA LYS A 231 16.84 -14.53 -1.95
C LYS A 231 15.75 -14.40 -2.99
N ASP A 232 16.07 -13.82 -4.15
CA ASP A 232 15.11 -13.66 -5.23
C ASP A 232 14.82 -14.98 -5.97
N LEU A 233 13.82 -14.98 -6.84
CA LEU A 233 13.41 -16.17 -7.60
C LEU A 233 14.50 -16.69 -8.56
N SER A 234 15.50 -15.87 -8.87
CA SER A 234 16.67 -16.26 -9.68
C SER A 234 17.83 -16.78 -8.82
N GLY A 235 17.68 -16.77 -7.48
CA GLY A 235 18.70 -17.22 -6.53
C GLY A 235 19.69 -16.15 -6.10
N ASN A 236 19.53 -14.89 -6.52
CA ASN A 236 20.39 -13.80 -6.10
C ASN A 236 20.11 -13.43 -4.64
N ILE A 237 21.17 -13.06 -3.90
CA ILE A 237 21.08 -12.65 -2.50
C ILE A 237 21.13 -11.13 -2.42
N TRP A 238 20.01 -10.54 -2.04
CA TRP A 238 19.84 -9.11 -1.82
C TRP A 238 20.00 -8.80 -0.34
N LEU A 239 20.68 -7.70 -0.03
CA LEU A 239 20.87 -7.22 1.33
C LEU A 239 20.28 -5.81 1.47
N GLY A 240 19.43 -5.66 2.46
CA GLY A 240 19.03 -4.37 2.99
C GLY A 240 19.97 -4.02 4.13
N THR A 241 20.54 -2.82 4.08
CA THR A 241 21.48 -2.32 5.09
C THR A 241 20.99 -1.00 5.68
N ASP A 242 21.65 -0.55 6.75
CA ASP A 242 21.49 0.78 7.33
C ASP A 242 21.93 1.92 6.36
N ARG A 243 22.54 1.56 5.22
CA ARG A 243 23.00 2.49 4.17
C ARG A 243 22.51 2.11 2.77
N GLY A 244 21.42 1.36 2.67
CA GLY A 244 20.77 1.10 1.40
C GLY A 244 20.75 -0.34 0.94
N LEU A 245 20.54 -0.53 -0.35
CA LEU A 245 20.35 -1.81 -1.00
C LEU A 245 21.64 -2.29 -1.67
N ALA A 246 21.98 -3.56 -1.47
CA ALA A 246 23.09 -4.22 -2.14
C ALA A 246 22.70 -5.60 -2.68
N LEU A 247 23.39 -6.02 -3.72
CA LEU A 247 23.37 -7.37 -4.23
C LEU A 247 24.72 -8.04 -3.99
N PHE A 248 24.70 -9.20 -3.33
CA PHE A 248 25.90 -9.99 -3.11
C PHE A 248 26.27 -10.78 -4.37
N ASN A 249 27.55 -10.67 -4.76
CA ASN A 249 28.14 -11.50 -5.81
C ASN A 249 29.02 -12.60 -5.15
N PRO A 250 28.54 -13.85 -5.10
CA PRO A 250 29.25 -14.92 -4.39
C PRO A 250 30.54 -15.39 -5.10
N GLU A 251 30.66 -15.14 -6.42
CA GLU A 251 31.86 -15.54 -7.18
C GLU A 251 33.01 -14.55 -6.98
N ALA A 252 32.71 -13.25 -7.05
CA ALA A 252 33.68 -12.20 -6.83
C ALA A 252 33.83 -11.82 -5.34
N GLU A 253 32.92 -12.34 -4.48
CA GLU A 253 32.89 -12.07 -3.04
C GLU A 253 32.81 -10.58 -2.68
N ASN A 254 32.02 -9.84 -3.46
CA ASN A 254 31.83 -8.40 -3.34
C ASN A 254 30.35 -8.03 -3.49
N PHE A 255 30.05 -6.72 -3.47
CA PHE A 255 28.70 -6.21 -3.50
C PHE A 255 28.49 -5.20 -4.62
N ILE A 256 27.31 -5.25 -5.22
CA ILE A 256 26.83 -4.24 -6.16
C ILE A 256 25.87 -3.34 -5.41
N HIS A 257 26.15 -2.05 -5.33
CA HIS A 257 25.33 -1.06 -4.65
C HIS A 257 24.28 -0.50 -5.57
N PHE A 258 23.05 -0.28 -5.07
CA PHE A 258 21.96 0.35 -5.78
C PHE A 258 21.54 1.64 -5.08
N HIS A 259 21.63 2.75 -5.80
CA HIS A 259 21.16 4.04 -5.31
C HIS A 259 19.63 4.09 -5.46
N HIS A 260 18.90 3.90 -4.35
CA HIS A 260 17.46 3.70 -4.30
C HIS A 260 16.71 4.87 -3.66
N SER A 261 17.31 6.05 -3.51
CA SER A 261 16.65 7.24 -2.98
C SER A 261 16.65 8.40 -3.97
N GLU A 262 15.52 9.09 -4.09
CA GLU A 262 15.40 10.29 -4.95
C GLU A 262 16.12 11.50 -4.36
N ASP A 263 16.23 11.58 -3.05
CA ASP A 263 16.87 12.67 -2.31
C ASP A 263 18.38 12.50 -2.19
N GLY A 264 18.93 11.38 -2.69
CA GLY A 264 20.34 11.05 -2.60
C GLY A 264 20.81 10.64 -1.20
N VAL A 265 19.89 10.52 -0.23
CA VAL A 265 20.18 10.03 1.13
C VAL A 265 19.97 8.53 1.19
N PRO A 266 20.94 7.73 1.61
CA PRO A 266 20.72 6.30 1.79
C PRO A 266 19.79 6.05 2.99
N HIS A 267 18.67 5.39 2.74
CA HIS A 267 17.70 5.00 3.76
C HIS A 267 17.97 3.57 4.24
N THR A 268 17.70 3.31 5.51
CA THR A 268 17.69 1.94 6.05
C THR A 268 16.62 1.11 5.33
N VAL A 269 17.00 -0.06 4.85
CA VAL A 269 16.07 -0.99 4.19
C VAL A 269 15.59 -2.03 5.20
N PHE A 270 14.30 -2.09 5.50
CA PHE A 270 13.74 -2.99 6.51
C PHE A 270 13.21 -4.31 5.95
N ASP A 271 12.70 -4.31 4.73
CA ASP A 271 12.23 -5.55 4.07
C ASP A 271 12.42 -5.47 2.56
N ILE A 272 12.65 -6.62 1.95
CA ILE A 272 12.82 -6.79 0.51
C ILE A 272 11.97 -7.97 0.09
N ARG A 273 11.10 -7.77 -0.92
CA ARG A 273 10.24 -8.82 -1.49
C ARG A 273 10.19 -8.73 -2.99
N GLN A 274 10.07 -9.87 -3.66
CA GLN A 274 9.83 -9.92 -5.09
C GLN A 274 8.37 -10.22 -5.35
N PHE A 275 7.67 -9.30 -6.03
CA PHE A 275 6.29 -9.43 -6.44
C PHE A 275 6.16 -9.28 -7.95
N ASP A 276 5.04 -9.72 -8.52
CA ASP A 276 4.71 -9.61 -9.95
C ASP A 276 5.82 -10.12 -10.88
N GLY A 277 6.46 -11.23 -10.49
CA GLY A 277 7.51 -11.90 -11.26
C GLY A 277 8.85 -11.18 -11.24
N ASN A 278 8.93 -9.94 -11.74
CA ASN A 278 10.20 -9.23 -11.94
C ASN A 278 10.36 -7.95 -11.14
N LYS A 279 9.46 -7.63 -10.21
CA LYS A 279 9.54 -6.41 -9.42
C LYS A 279 10.05 -6.70 -8.01
N LEU A 280 11.14 -6.06 -7.64
CA LEU A 280 11.66 -6.07 -6.28
C LEU A 280 11.10 -4.85 -5.53
N TRP A 281 10.38 -5.11 -4.45
CA TRP A 281 9.80 -4.11 -3.57
C TRP A 281 10.65 -3.95 -2.34
N ILE A 282 10.98 -2.73 -1.99
CA ILE A 282 11.94 -2.37 -0.93
C ILE A 282 11.22 -1.46 0.06
N ALA A 283 11.06 -1.93 1.30
CA ALA A 283 10.52 -1.17 2.41
C ALA A 283 11.63 -0.39 3.10
N MET A 284 11.42 0.90 3.33
CA MET A 284 12.47 1.79 3.82
C MET A 284 12.03 2.58 5.05
N GLU A 285 13.02 2.94 5.86
CA GLU A 285 12.89 3.96 6.89
C GLU A 285 12.87 5.34 6.23
N PHE A 286 11.86 6.15 6.51
CA PHE A 286 11.65 7.51 5.95
C PHE A 286 11.59 7.63 4.42
N GLY A 287 11.73 6.51 3.68
CA GLY A 287 11.75 6.50 2.21
C GLY A 287 10.48 5.95 1.55
N GLY A 288 9.54 5.41 2.33
CA GLY A 288 8.37 4.72 1.81
C GLY A 288 8.71 3.37 1.17
N ILE A 289 8.18 3.13 -0.02
CA ILE A 289 8.43 1.92 -0.80
C ILE A 289 9.15 2.31 -2.11
N ALA A 290 10.29 1.66 -2.39
CA ALA A 290 10.92 1.70 -3.70
C ALA A 290 10.65 0.39 -4.46
N ILE A 291 10.42 0.50 -5.77
CA ILE A 291 10.14 -0.65 -6.64
C ILE A 291 11.17 -0.65 -7.77
N LEU A 292 11.93 -1.74 -7.84
CA LEU A 292 12.91 -2.01 -8.89
C LEU A 292 12.37 -3.05 -9.86
N ASP A 293 12.31 -2.71 -11.14
CA ASP A 293 12.08 -3.70 -12.19
C ASP A 293 13.40 -4.42 -12.49
N LEU A 294 13.48 -5.70 -12.13
CA LEU A 294 14.68 -6.52 -12.29
C LEU A 294 15.08 -6.73 -13.76
N THR A 295 14.19 -6.53 -14.72
CA THR A 295 14.53 -6.60 -16.15
C THR A 295 15.52 -5.53 -16.55
N GLN A 296 15.53 -4.37 -15.89
CA GLN A 296 16.48 -3.29 -16.14
C GLN A 296 17.94 -3.72 -15.88
N ARG A 297 18.19 -4.57 -14.87
CA ARG A 297 19.53 -5.07 -14.55
C ARG A 297 20.23 -5.80 -15.69
N MET A 298 19.46 -6.39 -16.61
CA MET A 298 20.02 -7.12 -17.75
C MET A 298 20.69 -6.18 -18.78
N PHE A 299 20.33 -4.88 -18.75
CA PHE A 299 20.71 -3.93 -19.80
C PHE A 299 21.39 -2.67 -19.29
N LEU A 300 21.28 -2.37 -17.97
CA LEU A 300 21.75 -1.12 -17.37
C LEU A 300 22.77 -1.40 -16.26
N SER A 301 23.74 -0.50 -16.11
CA SER A 301 24.61 -0.46 -14.91
C SER A 301 23.78 -0.03 -13.68
N PRO A 302 24.23 -0.34 -12.45
CA PRO A 302 23.51 0.02 -11.21
C PRO A 302 23.12 1.51 -11.12
N ASP A 303 23.99 2.40 -11.60
CA ASP A 303 23.75 3.86 -11.59
C ASP A 303 22.68 4.31 -12.61
N GLN A 304 22.36 3.50 -13.60
CA GLN A 304 21.38 3.78 -14.64
C GLN A 304 20.01 3.21 -14.34
N VAL A 305 19.91 2.34 -13.36
CA VAL A 305 18.65 1.70 -12.93
C VAL A 305 17.72 2.76 -12.33
N ARG A 306 16.44 2.69 -12.65
CA ARG A 306 15.41 3.61 -12.15
C ARG A 306 14.44 2.88 -11.23
N PHE A 307 14.14 3.51 -10.10
CA PHE A 307 13.14 3.06 -9.15
C PHE A 307 11.83 3.82 -9.33
N GLN A 308 10.72 3.14 -9.08
CA GLN A 308 9.44 3.78 -8.84
C GLN A 308 9.24 3.92 -7.33
N TYR A 309 8.55 4.98 -6.87
CA TYR A 309 8.36 5.23 -5.45
C TYR A 309 6.89 5.36 -5.10
N ILE A 310 6.52 4.84 -3.93
CA ILE A 310 5.26 5.11 -3.26
C ILE A 310 5.61 5.74 -1.92
N LYS A 311 5.20 6.99 -1.71
CA LYS A 311 5.60 7.82 -0.57
C LYS A 311 4.41 8.20 0.30
N GLU A 312 4.69 8.70 1.49
CA GLU A 312 3.72 9.33 2.37
C GLU A 312 3.08 10.55 1.71
N GLY A 313 1.78 10.75 1.91
CA GLY A 313 1.04 11.90 1.43
C GLY A 313 -0.44 11.84 1.83
N ASP A 314 -1.19 12.84 1.34
CA ASP A 314 -2.59 13.05 1.73
C ASP A 314 -3.60 12.56 0.67
N ASP A 315 -3.14 11.93 -0.41
CA ASP A 315 -4.00 11.44 -1.47
C ASP A 315 -4.24 9.91 -1.37
N GLU A 316 -5.18 9.41 -2.18
CA GLU A 316 -5.54 7.99 -2.22
C GLU A 316 -4.48 7.06 -2.83
N TYR A 317 -3.34 7.59 -3.27
CA TYR A 317 -2.21 6.86 -3.83
C TYR A 317 -0.99 6.88 -2.92
N SER A 318 -1.10 7.53 -1.77
CA SER A 318 -0.02 7.80 -0.83
C SER A 318 -0.09 6.91 0.40
N LEU A 319 1.09 6.61 0.97
CA LEU A 319 1.22 5.88 2.22
C LEU A 319 0.79 6.74 3.42
N SER A 320 0.34 6.09 4.49
CA SER A 320 -0.02 6.73 5.77
C SER A 320 1.17 7.22 6.58
N ASN A 321 2.38 6.74 6.29
CA ASN A 321 3.62 7.09 6.97
C ASN A 321 4.81 6.81 6.06
N SER A 322 5.92 7.53 6.24
CA SER A 322 7.14 7.37 5.45
C SER A 322 7.98 6.14 5.79
N THR A 323 7.73 5.51 6.95
CA THR A 323 8.49 4.34 7.40
C THR A 323 7.68 3.05 7.23
N VAL A 324 8.15 2.18 6.34
CA VAL A 324 7.57 0.87 6.04
C VAL A 324 8.43 -0.22 6.68
N ARG A 325 7.83 -1.08 7.52
CA ARG A 325 8.52 -2.15 8.26
C ARG A 325 8.52 -3.49 7.55
N CYS A 326 7.41 -3.84 6.89
CA CYS A 326 7.26 -5.12 6.23
C CYS A 326 6.35 -5.01 5.02
N LEU A 327 6.55 -5.92 4.07
CA LEU A 327 5.77 -6.06 2.85
C LEU A 327 5.27 -7.51 2.72
N PHE A 328 4.05 -7.64 2.26
CA PHE A 328 3.45 -8.95 1.99
C PHE A 328 2.57 -8.88 0.75
N GLN A 329 2.59 -9.91 -0.09
CA GLN A 329 1.64 -10.06 -1.20
C GLN A 329 0.67 -11.19 -0.89
N ASP A 330 -0.64 -10.89 -0.93
CA ASP A 330 -1.68 -11.89 -0.69
C ASP A 330 -1.92 -12.79 -1.92
N SER A 331 -2.75 -13.81 -1.74
CA SER A 331 -3.12 -14.77 -2.80
C SER A 331 -3.85 -14.12 -3.98
N PHE A 332 -4.39 -12.91 -3.81
CA PHE A 332 -5.04 -12.10 -4.85
C PHE A 332 -4.09 -11.10 -5.52
N LYS A 333 -2.78 -11.17 -5.23
CA LYS A 333 -1.74 -10.26 -5.74
C LYS A 333 -1.82 -8.82 -5.21
N ASN A 334 -2.63 -8.55 -4.21
CA ASN A 334 -2.56 -7.26 -3.53
C ASN A 334 -1.32 -7.19 -2.64
N VAL A 335 -0.79 -5.99 -2.47
CA VAL A 335 0.36 -5.76 -1.59
C VAL A 335 -0.12 -5.11 -0.29
N TRP A 336 0.37 -5.63 0.81
CA TRP A 336 0.12 -5.15 2.16
C TRP A 336 1.42 -4.61 2.74
N ALA A 337 1.42 -3.38 3.22
CA ALA A 337 2.55 -2.74 3.85
C ALA A 337 2.24 -2.46 5.32
N GLY A 338 3.05 -3.01 6.22
CA GLY A 338 3.00 -2.71 7.64
C GLY A 338 3.85 -1.48 7.94
N MET A 339 3.27 -0.50 8.62
CA MET A 339 3.88 0.79 8.86
C MET A 339 4.37 0.95 10.29
N TRP A 340 5.36 1.81 10.48
CA TRP A 340 5.81 2.24 11.81
C TRP A 340 4.93 3.41 12.28
N GLY A 341 3.84 3.09 13.00
CA GLY A 341 2.89 4.08 13.50
C GLY A 341 1.77 4.47 12.53
N GLY A 342 1.80 3.99 11.28
CA GLY A 342 0.79 4.28 10.25
C GLY A 342 -0.25 3.17 10.01
N GLY A 343 -0.27 2.12 10.84
CA GLY A 343 -1.14 0.95 10.66
C GLY A 343 -0.76 0.09 9.47
N ILE A 344 -1.73 -0.25 8.65
CA ILE A 344 -1.59 -1.09 7.47
C ILE A 344 -1.97 -0.27 6.24
N ASN A 345 -1.16 -0.35 5.19
CA ASN A 345 -1.51 0.16 3.88
C ASN A 345 -1.77 -1.02 2.94
N PHE A 346 -2.98 -1.06 2.39
CA PHE A 346 -3.42 -2.04 1.41
C PHE A 346 -3.32 -1.42 0.02
N LEU A 347 -2.46 -1.98 -0.82
CA LEU A 347 -2.21 -1.56 -2.19
C LEU A 347 -2.88 -2.56 -3.13
N SER A 348 -3.98 -2.17 -3.76
CA SER A 348 -4.71 -3.05 -4.66
C SER A 348 -3.97 -3.26 -5.98
N HIS A 349 -3.82 -4.52 -6.37
CA HIS A 349 -3.29 -4.90 -7.68
C HIS A 349 -4.32 -4.67 -8.80
N GLU A 350 -5.60 -4.82 -8.49
CA GLU A 350 -6.64 -4.54 -9.47
C GLU A 350 -6.73 -3.03 -9.67
N SER A 351 -6.43 -2.57 -10.88
CA SER A 351 -6.85 -1.24 -11.31
C SER A 351 -8.37 -1.18 -11.11
N SER A 352 -8.83 -0.32 -10.22
CA SER A 352 -10.24 -0.09 -10.03
C SER A 352 -10.87 0.18 -11.39
N TYR A 353 -11.82 -0.66 -11.82
CA TYR A 353 -12.63 -0.38 -13.03
C TYR A 353 -13.44 0.91 -12.90
N PHE A 354 -13.43 1.49 -11.70
CA PHE A 354 -14.11 2.72 -11.33
C PHE A 354 -13.13 3.74 -10.78
N ASN A 355 -13.09 4.93 -11.38
CA ASN A 355 -12.46 6.08 -10.77
C ASN A 355 -13.36 6.57 -9.63
N VAL A 356 -12.85 6.61 -8.41
CA VAL A 356 -13.59 7.08 -7.24
C VAL A 356 -13.19 8.53 -6.95
N TYR A 357 -14.18 9.43 -6.95
CA TYR A 357 -14.01 10.81 -6.52
C TYR A 357 -14.62 10.96 -5.12
N SER A 358 -13.78 10.94 -4.10
CA SER A 358 -14.19 11.00 -2.69
C SER A 358 -14.04 12.40 -2.09
N TYR A 359 -14.77 12.66 -1.01
CA TYR A 359 -14.58 13.86 -0.20
C TYR A 359 -13.33 13.74 0.67
N SER A 360 -12.55 14.82 0.76
CA SER A 360 -11.51 14.95 1.78
C SER A 360 -11.73 16.25 2.58
N PRO A 361 -11.69 16.22 3.92
CA PRO A 361 -11.75 17.41 4.75
C PRO A 361 -10.52 18.30 4.59
N ILE A 362 -9.41 17.75 4.10
CA ILE A 362 -8.17 18.47 3.83
C ILE A 362 -8.28 19.10 2.44
N GLN A 363 -8.56 20.37 2.38
CA GLN A 363 -8.84 21.12 1.14
C GLN A 363 -7.68 21.18 0.12
N HIS A 364 -6.52 20.60 0.43
CA HIS A 364 -5.30 20.69 -0.37
C HIS A 364 -5.10 19.52 -1.35
N SER A 365 -5.91 18.47 -1.29
CA SER A 365 -5.83 17.39 -2.27
C SER A 365 -6.54 17.80 -3.56
N GLY A 366 -5.78 18.04 -4.62
CA GLY A 366 -6.30 18.38 -5.94
C GLY A 366 -7.12 17.28 -6.62
N SER A 367 -7.45 16.20 -5.93
CA SER A 367 -8.20 15.04 -6.45
C SER A 367 -9.52 14.77 -5.72
N SER A 368 -9.86 15.51 -4.65
CA SER A 368 -11.04 15.25 -3.83
C SER A 368 -12.21 16.21 -4.09
N LEU A 369 -13.44 15.73 -3.80
CA LEU A 369 -14.63 16.57 -3.73
C LEU A 369 -14.57 17.51 -2.51
N ASN A 370 -15.22 18.65 -2.62
CA ASN A 370 -15.34 19.61 -1.51
C ASN A 370 -16.56 19.36 -0.60
N ASN A 371 -17.40 18.38 -0.95
CA ASN A 371 -18.57 17.97 -0.17
C ASN A 371 -18.76 16.44 -0.22
N LYS A 372 -19.34 15.87 0.84
CA LYS A 372 -19.53 14.42 1.01
C LYS A 372 -20.58 13.83 0.08
N THR A 373 -21.57 14.61 -0.33
CA THR A 373 -22.72 14.16 -1.11
C THR A 373 -22.59 14.64 -2.55
N ALA A 374 -22.24 13.73 -3.45
CA ALA A 374 -22.34 13.94 -4.90
C ALA A 374 -23.75 13.60 -5.32
N SER A 375 -24.47 14.55 -5.92
CA SER A 375 -25.89 14.45 -6.26
C SER A 375 -26.13 14.37 -7.78
N SER A 376 -25.22 14.94 -8.59
CA SER A 376 -25.33 14.93 -10.04
C SER A 376 -23.99 14.90 -10.74
N VAL A 377 -23.97 14.41 -11.98
CA VAL A 377 -22.75 14.33 -12.79
C VAL A 377 -23.05 14.50 -14.25
N CYS A 378 -22.20 15.24 -14.96
CA CYS A 378 -22.18 15.25 -16.43
C CYS A 378 -20.75 15.34 -16.96
N VAL A 379 -20.54 14.86 -18.19
CA VAL A 379 -19.27 14.96 -18.90
C VAL A 379 -19.40 16.03 -19.98
N ALA A 380 -18.56 17.05 -19.90
CA ALA A 380 -18.49 18.09 -20.90
C ALA A 380 -17.82 17.57 -22.20
N ARG A 381 -18.04 18.24 -23.34
CA ARG A 381 -17.47 17.81 -24.63
C ARG A 381 -15.93 17.83 -24.68
N ASP A 382 -15.28 18.61 -23.82
CA ASP A 382 -13.83 18.62 -23.66
C ASP A 382 -13.28 17.46 -22.80
N GLY A 383 -14.17 16.55 -22.35
CA GLY A 383 -13.85 15.40 -21.54
C GLY A 383 -13.74 15.67 -20.03
N LYS A 384 -13.95 16.91 -19.58
CA LYS A 384 -13.97 17.24 -18.15
C LYS A 384 -15.23 16.72 -17.50
N LEU A 385 -15.05 16.21 -16.28
CA LEU A 385 -16.12 15.73 -15.43
C LEU A 385 -16.60 16.86 -14.51
N TRP A 386 -17.90 17.15 -14.56
CA TRP A 386 -18.55 18.15 -13.73
C TRP A 386 -19.45 17.42 -12.73
N ILE A 387 -19.19 17.61 -11.46
CA ILE A 387 -19.88 16.92 -10.35
C ILE A 387 -20.58 17.97 -9.50
N GLY A 388 -21.89 17.92 -9.48
CA GLY A 388 -22.74 18.69 -8.58
C GLY A 388 -22.79 18.01 -7.21
N THR A 389 -22.72 18.80 -6.16
CA THR A 389 -22.76 18.32 -4.77
C THR A 389 -23.89 18.99 -3.99
N ASP A 390 -24.35 18.34 -2.91
CA ASP A 390 -25.38 18.88 -2.04
C ASP A 390 -24.74 19.79 -0.98
N GLY A 391 -24.70 21.10 -1.27
CA GLY A 391 -24.15 22.14 -0.42
C GLY A 391 -22.68 22.54 -0.69
N GLY A 392 -22.01 21.93 -1.68
CA GLY A 392 -20.63 22.32 -2.04
C GLY A 392 -20.51 22.95 -3.44
N GLY A 393 -21.62 23.15 -4.15
CA GLY A 393 -21.62 23.63 -5.52
C GLY A 393 -21.14 22.59 -6.51
N ILE A 394 -20.41 23.03 -7.55
CA ILE A 394 -19.95 22.21 -8.67
C ILE A 394 -18.44 22.03 -8.60
N ASN A 395 -17.95 20.80 -8.66
CA ASN A 395 -16.55 20.44 -8.77
C ASN A 395 -16.23 20.02 -10.21
N VAL A 396 -15.16 20.54 -10.81
CA VAL A 396 -14.73 20.19 -12.17
C VAL A 396 -13.41 19.45 -12.13
N PHE A 397 -13.38 18.27 -12.74
CA PHE A 397 -12.17 17.44 -12.82
C PHE A 397 -11.69 17.29 -14.26
N ASP A 398 -10.39 17.35 -14.44
CA ASP A 398 -9.68 17.01 -15.67
C ASP A 398 -8.65 15.93 -15.35
N LYS A 399 -8.79 14.75 -15.97
CA LYS A 399 -7.89 13.59 -15.78
C LYS A 399 -7.62 13.27 -14.29
N GLY A 400 -8.69 13.26 -13.48
CA GLY A 400 -8.62 12.94 -12.06
C GLY A 400 -8.20 14.10 -11.14
N LYS A 401 -7.81 15.25 -11.67
CA LYS A 401 -7.46 16.44 -10.88
C LYS A 401 -8.59 17.45 -10.88
N ARG A 402 -8.95 17.98 -9.72
CA ARG A 402 -9.92 19.06 -9.58
C ARG A 402 -9.31 20.36 -10.08
N VAL A 403 -9.86 20.92 -11.18
CA VAL A 403 -9.37 22.12 -11.84
C VAL A 403 -10.19 23.37 -11.52
N ALA A 404 -11.44 23.22 -11.06
CA ALA A 404 -12.27 24.32 -10.65
C ALA A 404 -13.32 23.89 -9.61
N VAL A 405 -13.81 24.86 -8.84
CA VAL A 405 -14.99 24.77 -7.98
C VAL A 405 -15.82 26.03 -8.19
N TYR A 406 -17.12 25.86 -8.45
CA TYR A 406 -18.06 26.96 -8.59
C TYR A 406 -19.07 26.92 -7.46
N LYS A 407 -19.39 28.08 -6.88
CA LYS A 407 -20.23 28.24 -5.70
C LYS A 407 -21.09 29.48 -5.76
N GLU A 408 -22.11 29.53 -4.88
CA GLU A 408 -22.94 30.71 -4.65
C GLU A 408 -22.10 31.87 -4.09
N GLU A 409 -21.23 31.62 -3.14
CA GLU A 409 -20.40 32.65 -2.48
C GLU A 409 -19.43 33.34 -3.44
N THR A 410 -19.05 32.70 -4.55
CA THR A 410 -18.22 33.27 -5.60
C THR A 410 -19.04 34.02 -6.67
N GLY A 411 -20.37 33.96 -6.58
CA GLY A 411 -21.29 34.60 -7.52
C GLY A 411 -21.47 33.82 -8.84
N ASP A 412 -20.99 32.59 -8.87
CA ASP A 412 -21.12 31.74 -10.06
C ASP A 412 -22.48 31.05 -10.14
N LEU A 413 -23.00 30.61 -8.98
CA LEU A 413 -24.22 29.81 -8.85
C LEU A 413 -25.30 30.54 -8.06
N THR A 414 -26.54 30.09 -8.25
CA THR A 414 -27.71 30.58 -7.48
C THR A 414 -27.90 29.82 -6.15
N ASP A 415 -27.37 28.59 -6.07
CA ASP A 415 -27.46 27.71 -4.89
C ASP A 415 -26.31 26.67 -4.96
N ASN A 416 -25.81 26.25 -3.81
CA ASN A 416 -24.75 25.25 -3.69
C ASN A 416 -25.24 23.80 -3.68
N SER A 417 -26.56 23.56 -3.58
CA SER A 417 -27.16 22.23 -3.59
C SER A 417 -27.60 21.85 -5.00
N ILE A 418 -26.71 21.23 -5.77
CA ILE A 418 -26.89 20.90 -7.18
C ILE A 418 -27.48 19.49 -7.33
N GLN A 419 -28.76 19.38 -7.71
CA GLN A 419 -29.50 18.11 -7.78
C GLN A 419 -29.43 17.43 -9.14
N ALA A 420 -29.31 18.19 -10.23
CA ALA A 420 -29.31 17.68 -11.61
C ALA A 420 -28.24 18.35 -12.45
N ALA A 421 -27.65 17.62 -13.39
CA ALA A 421 -26.69 18.14 -14.36
C ALA A 421 -26.91 17.54 -15.74
N LEU A 422 -26.76 18.34 -16.80
CA LEU A 422 -26.93 17.95 -18.20
C LEU A 422 -25.87 18.67 -19.06
N CYS A 423 -25.28 17.95 -20.00
CA CYS A 423 -24.49 18.52 -21.10
C CYS A 423 -25.38 18.47 -22.35
N ASP A 424 -25.71 19.64 -22.91
CA ASP A 424 -26.60 19.73 -24.09
C ASP A 424 -25.90 19.39 -25.40
N SER A 425 -26.70 19.20 -26.46
CA SER A 425 -26.18 18.89 -27.80
C SER A 425 -25.35 20.01 -28.42
N GLU A 426 -25.39 21.23 -27.88
CA GLU A 426 -24.52 22.35 -28.27
C GLU A 426 -23.20 22.34 -27.47
N GLY A 427 -23.12 21.52 -26.40
CA GLY A 427 -21.97 21.37 -25.50
C GLY A 427 -21.98 22.31 -24.29
N ASN A 428 -23.06 23.04 -24.07
CA ASN A 428 -23.25 23.83 -22.87
C ASN A 428 -23.74 22.95 -21.71
N LEU A 429 -23.67 23.47 -20.48
CA LEU A 429 -24.01 22.69 -19.30
C LEU A 429 -25.14 23.34 -18.52
N TRP A 430 -26.06 22.51 -18.04
CA TRP A 430 -27.21 22.91 -17.27
C TRP A 430 -27.16 22.27 -15.90
N PHE A 431 -27.36 23.05 -14.86
CA PHE A 431 -27.34 22.61 -13.47
C PHE A 431 -28.63 23.02 -12.77
N GLY A 432 -29.37 22.03 -12.31
CA GLY A 432 -30.55 22.22 -11.50
C GLY A 432 -30.22 22.18 -10.02
N SER A 433 -30.65 23.15 -9.26
CA SER A 433 -30.39 23.26 -7.82
C SER A 433 -31.66 23.06 -6.99
N PHE A 434 -31.49 22.89 -5.66
CA PHE A 434 -32.58 22.64 -4.73
C PHE A 434 -33.53 23.85 -4.57
N MET A 435 -32.98 25.09 -4.49
CA MET A 435 -33.74 26.30 -4.27
C MET A 435 -33.40 27.42 -5.26
N GLY A 436 -32.44 27.25 -6.12
CA GLY A 436 -31.93 28.28 -7.03
C GLY A 436 -32.43 28.18 -8.47
N GLY A 437 -33.24 27.15 -8.81
CA GLY A 437 -33.67 26.92 -10.18
C GLY A 437 -32.55 26.31 -11.04
N VAL A 438 -32.32 26.88 -12.25
CA VAL A 438 -31.32 26.35 -13.21
C VAL A 438 -30.26 27.38 -13.53
N ASP A 439 -28.99 27.02 -13.27
CA ASP A 439 -27.80 27.71 -13.74
C ASP A 439 -27.33 27.10 -15.06
N PHE A 440 -27.17 27.91 -16.09
CA PHE A 440 -26.71 27.54 -17.42
C PHE A 440 -25.27 28.02 -17.63
N TYR A 441 -24.36 27.12 -17.92
CA TYR A 441 -22.96 27.46 -18.24
C TYR A 441 -22.75 27.49 -19.76
N ASP A 442 -22.53 28.68 -20.30
CA ASP A 442 -22.12 28.90 -21.69
C ASP A 442 -20.62 28.55 -21.84
N VAL A 443 -20.35 27.44 -22.51
CA VAL A 443 -18.97 26.94 -22.68
C VAL A 443 -18.11 27.88 -23.53
N LYS A 444 -18.70 28.59 -24.49
CA LYS A 444 -18.00 29.56 -25.36
C LYS A 444 -17.61 30.82 -24.60
N LYS A 445 -18.52 31.33 -23.75
CA LYS A 445 -18.29 32.54 -22.93
C LYS A 445 -17.60 32.24 -21.61
N LYS A 446 -17.58 30.96 -21.18
CA LYS A 446 -17.08 30.50 -19.88
C LYS A 446 -17.75 31.23 -18.71
N SER A 447 -19.06 31.40 -18.77
CA SER A 447 -19.85 32.12 -17.76
C SER A 447 -21.17 31.43 -17.47
N PHE A 448 -21.62 31.57 -16.21
CA PHE A 448 -22.92 31.12 -15.78
C PHE A 448 -23.99 32.17 -16.05
N HIS A 449 -25.21 31.72 -16.36
CA HIS A 449 -26.41 32.53 -16.55
C HIS A 449 -27.61 31.79 -15.94
N GLN A 450 -28.43 32.51 -15.19
CA GLN A 450 -29.66 31.96 -14.64
C GLN A 450 -30.75 31.85 -15.73
N ILE A 451 -31.40 30.70 -15.83
CA ILE A 451 -32.49 30.47 -16.82
C ILE A 451 -33.82 30.97 -16.31
N PHE A 452 -34.11 30.80 -15.01
CA PHE A 452 -35.37 31.29 -14.43
C PHE A 452 -35.21 32.72 -13.91
N PRO A 453 -36.22 33.60 -14.09
CA PRO A 453 -36.23 34.92 -13.47
C PRO A 453 -36.19 34.87 -11.94
N LYS A 454 -35.67 35.93 -11.30
CA LYS A 454 -35.50 35.99 -9.84
C LYS A 454 -36.79 35.81 -9.03
N ASP A 455 -37.94 36.13 -9.59
CA ASP A 455 -39.28 35.93 -9.01
C ASP A 455 -39.74 34.47 -9.02
N LYS A 456 -39.00 33.59 -9.72
CA LYS A 456 -39.17 32.13 -9.76
C LYS A 456 -38.00 31.37 -9.16
N THR A 457 -37.12 32.04 -8.44
CA THR A 457 -36.14 31.39 -7.59
C THR A 457 -36.87 30.69 -6.43
N GLY A 458 -36.40 29.50 -6.04
CA GLY A 458 -37.08 28.63 -5.08
C GLY A 458 -37.73 27.41 -5.73
N GLU A 459 -37.55 27.21 -7.03
CA GLU A 459 -37.90 25.98 -7.72
C GLU A 459 -36.87 24.89 -7.44
N ASP A 460 -37.34 23.81 -6.84
CA ASP A 460 -36.57 22.60 -6.59
C ASP A 460 -36.44 21.77 -7.87
N VAL A 461 -35.31 21.81 -8.54
CA VAL A 461 -35.04 21.10 -9.81
C VAL A 461 -34.49 19.71 -9.56
N ARG A 462 -35.23 18.68 -9.98
CA ARG A 462 -34.88 17.27 -9.74
C ARG A 462 -34.37 16.53 -10.97
N ALA A 463 -34.72 16.99 -12.16
CA ALA A 463 -34.37 16.31 -13.40
C ALA A 463 -34.20 17.29 -14.56
N LEU A 464 -33.23 16.97 -15.42
CA LEU A 464 -32.98 17.67 -16.68
C LEU A 464 -32.93 16.63 -17.80
N TYR A 465 -33.60 16.90 -18.91
CA TYR A 465 -33.59 16.03 -20.09
C TYR A 465 -33.66 16.87 -21.34
N GLU A 466 -32.85 16.54 -22.35
CA GLU A 466 -32.85 17.19 -23.67
C GLU A 466 -33.55 16.30 -24.69
N ASP A 467 -34.42 16.89 -25.48
CA ASP A 467 -34.85 16.36 -26.78
C ASP A 467 -34.26 17.21 -27.92
N ALA A 468 -34.68 16.96 -29.16
CA ALA A 468 -34.08 17.60 -30.35
C ALA A 468 -34.14 19.15 -30.32
N GLU A 469 -35.10 19.78 -29.66
CA GLU A 469 -35.31 21.23 -29.70
C GLU A 469 -35.42 21.88 -28.31
N TYR A 470 -35.61 21.07 -27.25
CA TYR A 470 -35.98 21.55 -25.93
C TYR A 470 -35.17 20.88 -24.84
N VAL A 471 -34.97 21.60 -23.74
CA VAL A 471 -34.59 21.03 -22.45
C VAL A 471 -35.81 21.00 -21.55
N TRP A 472 -36.13 19.81 -21.05
CA TRP A 472 -37.19 19.57 -20.10
C TRP A 472 -36.65 19.61 -18.68
N ILE A 473 -37.26 20.42 -17.83
CA ILE A 473 -36.82 20.68 -16.47
C ILE A 473 -37.92 20.24 -15.53
N GLY A 474 -37.71 19.14 -14.82
CA GLY A 474 -38.61 18.62 -13.81
C GLY A 474 -38.38 19.32 -12.47
N THR A 475 -39.42 19.96 -11.94
CA THR A 475 -39.39 20.70 -10.67
C THR A 475 -40.45 20.21 -9.69
N SER A 476 -40.40 20.66 -8.45
CA SER A 476 -41.47 20.45 -7.46
C SER A 476 -42.79 21.08 -7.86
N ASN A 477 -42.76 22.05 -8.78
CA ASN A 477 -43.96 22.77 -9.28
C ASN A 477 -44.33 22.43 -10.73
N GLY A 478 -43.97 21.24 -11.21
CA GLY A 478 -44.29 20.77 -12.55
C GLY A 478 -43.08 20.66 -13.47
N ILE A 479 -43.34 20.69 -14.78
CA ILE A 479 -42.33 20.51 -15.82
C ILE A 479 -42.26 21.73 -16.71
N TYR A 480 -41.08 22.35 -16.79
CA TYR A 480 -40.81 23.42 -17.74
C TYR A 480 -40.24 22.84 -19.04
N LYS A 481 -40.70 23.39 -20.17
CA LYS A 481 -40.18 23.13 -21.50
C LYS A 481 -39.44 24.37 -21.99
N VAL A 482 -38.11 24.28 -22.13
CA VAL A 482 -37.22 25.41 -22.47
C VAL A 482 -36.61 25.19 -23.83
N ARG A 483 -36.70 26.17 -24.74
CA ARG A 483 -36.10 26.07 -26.09
C ARG A 483 -34.56 26.09 -26.01
N LEU A 484 -33.91 25.19 -26.74
CA LEU A 484 -32.45 25.10 -26.80
C LEU A 484 -31.77 26.34 -27.39
N HIS A 485 -32.36 26.94 -28.46
CA HIS A 485 -31.69 27.99 -29.22
C HIS A 485 -31.65 29.38 -28.53
N ASP A 486 -32.69 29.74 -27.80
CA ASP A 486 -32.79 31.06 -27.12
C ASP A 486 -32.93 30.97 -25.58
N LYS A 487 -33.01 29.76 -25.06
CA LYS A 487 -33.18 29.47 -23.62
C LYS A 487 -34.50 30.02 -23.03
N GLY A 488 -35.44 30.35 -23.90
CA GLY A 488 -36.76 30.83 -23.50
C GLY A 488 -37.68 29.71 -23.06
N ILE A 489 -38.53 29.98 -22.04
CA ILE A 489 -39.55 29.04 -21.60
C ILE A 489 -40.66 28.97 -22.68
N ALA A 490 -40.86 27.78 -23.25
CA ALA A 490 -41.90 27.53 -24.25
C ALA A 490 -43.23 27.18 -23.59
N ASP A 491 -43.22 26.31 -22.57
CA ASP A 491 -44.38 25.84 -21.83
C ASP A 491 -44.06 25.53 -20.39
N HIS A 492 -45.06 25.54 -19.52
CA HIS A 492 -45.00 25.08 -18.14
C HIS A 492 -46.20 24.20 -17.83
N TYR A 493 -45.96 22.92 -17.60
CA TYR A 493 -46.96 21.91 -17.33
C TYR A 493 -47.11 21.70 -15.84
N THR A 494 -48.30 21.94 -15.28
CA THR A 494 -48.62 21.74 -13.86
C THR A 494 -49.82 20.81 -13.72
N VAL A 495 -50.13 20.41 -12.50
CA VAL A 495 -51.34 19.60 -12.21
C VAL A 495 -52.63 20.31 -12.65
N GLU A 496 -52.63 21.65 -12.70
CA GLU A 496 -53.77 22.46 -13.09
C GLU A 496 -53.95 22.55 -14.63
N ASN A 497 -52.85 22.39 -15.40
CA ASN A 497 -52.84 22.58 -16.84
C ASN A 497 -52.31 21.36 -17.64
N ASN A 498 -52.81 20.14 -17.34
CA ASN A 498 -52.59 18.89 -18.08
C ASN A 498 -51.48 17.94 -17.61
N LEU A 499 -50.86 18.14 -16.45
CA LEU A 499 -49.99 17.09 -15.86
C LEU A 499 -50.92 16.09 -15.12
N VAL A 500 -50.88 14.82 -15.53
CA VAL A 500 -51.63 13.75 -14.84
C VAL A 500 -50.95 13.49 -13.49
N ARG A 501 -51.79 13.40 -12.43
CA ARG A 501 -51.30 13.05 -11.07
C ARG A 501 -50.75 11.64 -10.99
#